data_224beea91cd8e6556879d7d5986f915e
#
_entry.id   224beea91cd8e6556879d7d5986f915e
#
_cell.length_a   1.000
_cell.length_b   1.000
_cell.length_c   1.000
_cell.angle_alpha   90.00
_cell.angle_beta   90.00
_cell.angle_gamma   90.00
#
_symmetry.space_group_name_H-M   'P 1'
#
loop_
_entity.id
_entity.type
_entity.pdbx_description
1 polymer ?
#
loop_
_entity_poly.entity_id
_entity_poly.type
_entity_poly.pdbx_seq_one_letter_code
_entity_poly.pdbx_strand_id
1 'polypeptide(L)'
;DSSGAQNIVVAGAGFVGVEVAENLRSAGKNVSIVEGADQVMAPFDYDMAQYLHKELTDKGIHLYLSSMVTAITAGAVTAVRNGKTVEIPADAVILSIGVAPETGLAVQAGLELGASRAIRVNHNYQTSDPDIYAVGDAVETFSRVGRAYGSFAQAGPAQRQARAAADHICGMYHNNKGYIATSCLRVFEQNAAVTGMNEKALKKAGIPYDAAFVLPFDKVSIMPDAHYMAFKLLFEVPTGRILGAQAIGRGDVVRRIDVIAALLTMNGTLDDLKEMELCYSPVYGTAKDVVNMAALVGLNILYGRVRQVRIEEVRGLVESGACIVDVREPEEFESGHLKNAVNVPLTQFRARMHEIPKDVPVYLHCRTGQRSYYALC
;
A
#
# COMPACT_ATOMS: atom_id res chain seq x y z
N ASP A 1 12.86 -7.97 28.30
CA ASP A 1 13.34 -6.74 28.96
C ASP A 1 14.54 -6.20 28.18
N SER A 2 14.34 -5.14 27.40
CA SER A 2 15.39 -4.47 26.61
C SER A 2 16.04 -3.31 27.37
N SER A 3 15.87 -3.20 28.71
CA SER A 3 16.31 -2.04 29.51
C SER A 3 17.81 -1.73 29.40
N GLY A 4 18.67 -2.76 29.20
CA GLY A 4 20.12 -2.60 28.98
C GLY A 4 20.52 -2.58 27.50
N ALA A 5 19.70 -3.10 26.58
CA ALA A 5 20.05 -3.18 25.17
C ALA A 5 19.99 -1.79 24.50
N GLN A 6 21.00 -1.45 23.70
CA GLN A 6 21.05 -0.20 22.94
C GLN A 6 20.87 -0.43 21.44
N ASN A 7 21.50 -1.46 20.89
CA ASN A 7 21.42 -1.81 19.47
C ASN A 7 20.41 -2.96 19.30
N ILE A 8 19.29 -2.70 18.65
CA ILE A 8 18.24 -3.69 18.50
C ILE A 8 17.99 -3.95 17.02
N VAL A 9 18.03 -5.22 16.65
CA VAL A 9 17.68 -5.67 15.30
C VAL A 9 16.26 -6.23 15.31
N VAL A 10 15.41 -5.71 14.42
CA VAL A 10 14.08 -6.24 14.13
C VAL A 10 14.15 -7.01 12.81
N ALA A 11 13.96 -8.33 12.86
CA ALA A 11 13.92 -9.17 11.68
C ALA A 11 12.47 -9.27 11.19
N GLY A 12 12.21 -8.75 9.99
CA GLY A 12 10.89 -8.61 9.37
C GLY A 12 10.33 -7.20 9.45
N ALA A 13 9.84 -6.69 8.32
CA ALA A 13 9.32 -5.35 8.12
C ALA A 13 7.82 -5.30 7.79
N GLY A 14 7.04 -6.25 8.33
CA GLY A 14 5.58 -6.20 8.33
C GLY A 14 5.04 -5.22 9.38
N PHE A 15 3.71 -5.23 9.60
CA PHE A 15 3.05 -4.32 10.57
C PHE A 15 3.72 -4.35 11.94
N VAL A 16 3.85 -5.52 12.53
CA VAL A 16 4.44 -5.68 13.88
C VAL A 16 5.89 -5.20 13.92
N GLY A 17 6.70 -5.56 12.91
CA GLY A 17 8.11 -5.19 12.87
C GLY A 17 8.32 -3.68 12.78
N VAL A 18 7.54 -3.00 11.95
CA VAL A 18 7.62 -1.54 11.77
C VAL A 18 7.15 -0.81 13.03
N GLU A 19 6.02 -1.22 13.63
CA GLU A 19 5.50 -0.60 14.87
C GLU A 19 6.45 -0.80 16.06
N VAL A 20 7.04 -1.99 16.18
CA VAL A 20 8.05 -2.26 17.22
C VAL A 20 9.29 -1.41 17.01
N ALA A 21 9.78 -1.32 15.76
CA ALA A 21 10.95 -0.51 15.43
C ALA A 21 10.74 0.98 15.74
N GLU A 22 9.56 1.53 15.41
CA GLU A 22 9.16 2.90 15.74
C GLU A 22 9.20 3.14 17.25
N ASN A 23 8.56 2.27 18.03
CA ASN A 23 8.48 2.41 19.49
C ASN A 23 9.85 2.32 20.14
N LEU A 24 10.71 1.40 19.70
CA LEU A 24 12.08 1.28 20.19
C LEU A 24 12.92 2.52 19.83
N ARG A 25 12.78 3.02 18.62
CA ARG A 25 13.48 4.25 18.19
C ARG A 25 13.02 5.45 19.00
N SER A 26 11.72 5.58 19.25
CA SER A 26 11.13 6.63 20.10
C SER A 26 11.60 6.53 21.55
N ALA A 27 11.93 5.32 22.03
CA ALA A 27 12.54 5.08 23.33
C ALA A 27 14.08 5.33 23.35
N GLY A 28 14.65 5.89 22.29
CA GLY A 28 16.06 6.27 22.19
C GLY A 28 17.02 5.12 21.83
N LYS A 29 16.53 3.97 21.37
CA LYS A 29 17.35 2.85 20.93
C LYS A 29 17.90 3.05 19.52
N ASN A 30 19.02 2.41 19.21
CA ASN A 30 19.54 2.25 17.85
C ASN A 30 18.82 1.05 17.22
N VAL A 31 18.06 1.30 16.16
CA VAL A 31 17.22 0.26 15.57
C VAL A 31 17.63 -0.01 14.13
N SER A 32 17.78 -1.29 13.81
CA SER A 32 17.97 -1.80 12.45
C SER A 32 16.85 -2.74 12.10
N ILE A 33 16.24 -2.57 10.94
CA ILE A 33 15.26 -3.51 10.37
C ILE A 33 15.97 -4.33 9.29
N VAL A 34 15.83 -5.66 9.37
CA VAL A 34 16.34 -6.60 8.36
C VAL A 34 15.14 -7.28 7.70
N GLU A 35 15.00 -7.09 6.38
CA GLU A 35 13.86 -7.60 5.61
C GLU A 35 14.35 -8.35 4.36
N GLY A 36 13.81 -9.56 4.15
CA GLY A 36 14.12 -10.38 2.98
C GLY A 36 13.60 -9.80 1.67
N ALA A 37 12.49 -9.07 1.72
CA ALA A 37 11.93 -8.35 0.57
C ALA A 37 12.71 -7.06 0.25
N ASP A 38 12.46 -6.52 -0.92
CA ASP A 38 13.04 -5.25 -1.39
C ASP A 38 12.35 -4.01 -0.80
N GLN A 39 11.33 -4.20 0.04
CA GLN A 39 10.55 -3.13 0.66
C GLN A 39 10.04 -3.52 2.04
N VAL A 40 9.75 -2.51 2.89
CA VAL A 40 8.91 -2.68 4.08
C VAL A 40 7.44 -2.79 3.67
N MET A 41 6.59 -3.32 4.55
CA MET A 41 5.14 -3.31 4.38
C MET A 41 4.67 -3.90 3.04
N ALA A 42 4.87 -5.19 2.85
CA ALA A 42 4.49 -5.94 1.65
C ALA A 42 3.05 -5.72 1.12
N PRO A 43 2.03 -5.34 1.93
CA PRO A 43 0.70 -4.97 1.42
C PRO A 43 0.67 -3.72 0.54
N PHE A 44 1.65 -2.82 0.66
CA PHE A 44 1.79 -1.65 -0.22
C PHE A 44 2.55 -2.02 -1.50
N ASP A 45 2.31 -1.25 -2.56
CA ASP A 45 3.15 -1.30 -3.76
C ASP A 45 4.51 -0.63 -3.50
N TYR A 46 5.52 -0.97 -4.30
CA TYR A 46 6.88 -0.51 -4.09
C TYR A 46 7.01 1.01 -4.07
N ASP A 47 6.34 1.70 -5.00
CA ASP A 47 6.31 3.16 -5.11
C ASP A 47 5.71 3.82 -3.85
N MET A 48 4.66 3.22 -3.29
CA MET A 48 4.03 3.69 -2.06
C MET A 48 4.91 3.41 -0.83
N ALA A 49 5.54 2.25 -0.76
CA ALA A 49 6.42 1.89 0.36
C ALA A 49 7.63 2.84 0.51
N GLN A 50 8.05 3.54 -0.56
CA GLN A 50 9.16 4.50 -0.51
C GLN A 50 8.89 5.68 0.45
N TYR A 51 7.64 6.08 0.64
CA TYR A 51 7.28 7.10 1.65
C TYR A 51 7.59 6.61 3.06
N LEU A 52 7.35 5.33 3.35
CA LEU A 52 7.66 4.72 4.63
C LEU A 52 9.17 4.47 4.80
N HIS A 53 9.88 4.05 3.73
CA HIS A 53 11.34 3.95 3.75
C HIS A 53 11.98 5.28 4.12
N LYS A 54 11.52 6.36 3.49
CA LYS A 54 12.02 7.71 3.78
C LYS A 54 11.76 8.10 5.22
N GLU A 55 10.54 7.93 5.73
CA GLU A 55 10.19 8.28 7.11
C GLU A 55 11.04 7.51 8.12
N LEU A 56 11.15 6.18 7.97
CA LEU A 56 11.97 5.33 8.83
C LEU A 56 13.45 5.76 8.84
N THR A 57 13.99 6.04 7.65
CA THR A 57 15.40 6.45 7.49
C THR A 57 15.64 7.85 8.06
N ASP A 58 14.76 8.81 7.80
CA ASP A 58 14.85 10.18 8.33
C ASP A 58 14.78 10.19 9.87
N LYS A 59 14.06 9.24 10.47
CA LYS A 59 13.99 9.05 11.93
C LYS A 59 15.15 8.23 12.49
N GLY A 60 16.11 7.83 11.65
CA GLY A 60 17.35 7.16 12.06
C GLY A 60 17.20 5.65 12.29
N ILE A 61 16.25 5.00 11.63
CA ILE A 61 16.18 3.54 11.55
C ILE A 61 17.00 3.08 10.34
N HIS A 62 17.89 2.11 10.53
CA HIS A 62 18.68 1.52 9.47
C HIS A 62 17.90 0.40 8.77
N LEU A 63 17.69 0.52 7.45
CA LEU A 63 16.97 -0.47 6.65
C LEU A 63 17.96 -1.37 5.88
N TYR A 64 17.93 -2.67 6.19
CA TYR A 64 18.62 -3.72 5.46
C TYR A 64 17.58 -4.52 4.66
N LEU A 65 17.18 -3.98 3.49
CA LEU A 65 16.24 -4.62 2.57
C LEU A 65 16.97 -5.62 1.67
N SER A 66 16.21 -6.55 1.08
CA SER A 66 16.75 -7.68 0.29
C SER A 66 17.82 -8.44 1.07
N SER A 67 17.62 -8.59 2.37
CA SER A 67 18.59 -9.15 3.30
C SER A 67 17.96 -10.27 4.13
N MET A 68 18.50 -11.47 4.01
CA MET A 68 18.02 -12.64 4.74
C MET A 68 18.90 -12.87 5.98
N VAL A 69 18.30 -12.90 7.16
CA VAL A 69 18.99 -13.29 8.39
C VAL A 69 19.41 -14.75 8.30
N THR A 70 20.69 -15.03 8.52
CA THR A 70 21.27 -16.39 8.45
C THR A 70 21.80 -16.88 9.79
N ALA A 71 22.21 -15.98 10.68
CA ALA A 71 22.66 -16.35 12.02
C ALA A 71 22.40 -15.20 13.02
N ILE A 72 22.21 -15.57 14.27
CA ILE A 72 22.15 -14.68 15.43
C ILE A 72 23.19 -15.18 16.41
N THR A 73 24.12 -14.31 16.77
CA THR A 73 25.22 -14.61 17.71
C THR A 73 25.20 -13.64 18.90
N ALA A 74 26.06 -13.86 19.87
CA ALA A 74 26.22 -12.90 20.95
C ALA A 74 26.82 -11.59 20.40
N GLY A 75 26.01 -10.53 20.36
CA GLY A 75 26.39 -9.18 19.94
C GLY A 75 26.20 -8.85 18.46
N ALA A 76 25.75 -9.78 17.60
CA ALA A 76 25.52 -9.49 16.19
C ALA A 76 24.44 -10.36 15.52
N VAL A 77 23.85 -9.81 14.47
CA VAL A 77 23.01 -10.52 13.49
C VAL A 77 23.77 -10.58 12.17
N THR A 78 23.90 -11.78 11.62
CA THR A 78 24.46 -11.99 10.29
C THR A 78 23.32 -12.06 9.27
N ALA A 79 23.39 -11.22 8.23
CA ALA A 79 22.45 -11.23 7.11
C ALA A 79 23.19 -11.36 5.77
N VAL A 80 22.53 -11.97 4.79
CA VAL A 80 23.05 -12.06 3.41
C VAL A 80 22.23 -11.15 2.51
N ARG A 81 22.91 -10.22 1.82
CA ARG A 81 22.35 -9.28 0.86
C ARG A 81 23.10 -9.42 -0.48
N ASN A 82 22.38 -9.77 -1.54
CA ASN A 82 23.00 -9.94 -2.87
C ASN A 82 24.25 -10.84 -2.87
N GLY A 83 24.21 -11.93 -2.12
CA GLY A 83 25.34 -12.87 -1.97
C GLY A 83 26.49 -12.38 -1.08
N LYS A 84 26.39 -11.18 -0.51
CA LYS A 84 27.37 -10.63 0.43
C LYS A 84 26.87 -10.74 1.87
N THR A 85 27.74 -11.17 2.77
CA THR A 85 27.45 -11.22 4.20
C THR A 85 27.64 -9.83 4.81
N VAL A 86 26.66 -9.43 5.64
CA VAL A 86 26.66 -8.19 6.42
C VAL A 86 26.48 -8.57 7.89
N GLU A 87 27.35 -8.08 8.75
CA GLU A 87 27.23 -8.18 10.21
C GLU A 87 26.62 -6.89 10.77
N ILE A 88 25.56 -7.02 11.56
CA ILE A 88 24.80 -5.92 12.15
C ILE A 88 24.90 -6.05 13.66
N PRO A 89 25.50 -5.07 14.37
CA PRO A 89 25.59 -5.09 15.83
C PRO A 89 24.21 -5.21 16.47
N ALA A 90 24.05 -6.10 17.45
CA ALA A 90 22.79 -6.33 18.12
C ALA A 90 22.98 -6.79 19.56
N ASP A 91 22.45 -6.02 20.50
CA ASP A 91 22.33 -6.41 21.90
C ASP A 91 21.05 -7.24 22.13
N ALA A 92 20.04 -7.04 21.27
CA ALA A 92 18.79 -7.79 21.27
C ALA A 92 18.25 -7.94 19.85
N VAL A 93 17.51 -9.04 19.62
CA VAL A 93 16.86 -9.32 18.33
C VAL A 93 15.39 -9.59 18.56
N ILE A 94 14.54 -8.96 17.75
CA ILE A 94 13.09 -9.19 17.75
C ILE A 94 12.73 -9.84 16.43
N LEU A 95 12.10 -11.01 16.50
CA LEU A 95 11.63 -11.75 15.33
C LEU A 95 10.19 -11.38 15.03
N SER A 96 9.94 -10.78 13.87
CA SER A 96 8.62 -10.45 13.33
C SER A 96 8.46 -10.91 11.87
N ILE A 97 8.95 -12.12 11.59
CA ILE A 97 9.07 -12.72 10.25
C ILE A 97 7.76 -13.33 9.74
N GLY A 98 6.62 -12.97 10.32
CA GLY A 98 5.30 -13.42 9.94
C GLY A 98 4.73 -14.46 10.89
N VAL A 99 3.52 -14.92 10.56
CA VAL A 99 2.75 -15.92 11.32
C VAL A 99 2.37 -17.09 10.42
N ALA A 100 2.23 -18.26 11.01
CA ALA A 100 1.69 -19.43 10.35
C ALA A 100 0.42 -19.88 11.09
N PRO A 101 -0.61 -20.37 10.39
CA PRO A 101 -1.79 -20.89 11.04
C PRO A 101 -1.44 -22.13 11.90
N GLU A 102 -1.87 -22.13 13.17
CA GLU A 102 -1.71 -23.29 14.02
C GLU A 102 -2.80 -24.34 13.68
N THR A 103 -2.40 -25.38 13.00
CA THR A 103 -3.31 -26.41 12.46
C THR A 103 -3.04 -27.82 13.01
N GLY A 104 -2.18 -27.95 14.02
CA GLY A 104 -1.79 -29.25 14.58
C GLY A 104 -2.96 -30.09 15.02
N LEU A 105 -3.91 -29.54 15.77
CA LEU A 105 -5.12 -30.24 16.22
C LEU A 105 -6.05 -30.59 15.04
N ALA A 106 -6.18 -29.70 14.07
CA ALA A 106 -7.01 -29.93 12.88
C ALA A 106 -6.50 -31.13 12.06
N VAL A 107 -5.17 -31.21 11.87
CA VAL A 107 -4.53 -32.34 11.18
C VAL A 107 -4.76 -33.65 11.96
N GLN A 108 -4.58 -33.64 13.28
CA GLN A 108 -4.82 -34.82 14.12
C GLN A 108 -6.29 -35.29 14.08
N ALA A 109 -7.24 -34.36 13.96
CA ALA A 109 -8.66 -34.62 13.78
C ALA A 109 -9.04 -35.02 12.34
N GLY A 110 -8.09 -35.05 11.39
CA GLY A 110 -8.37 -35.43 10.01
C GLY A 110 -9.10 -34.34 9.20
N LEU A 111 -9.07 -33.06 9.65
CA LEU A 111 -9.72 -31.96 8.96
C LEU A 111 -8.92 -31.51 7.73
N GLU A 112 -9.64 -31.09 6.68
CA GLU A 112 -9.02 -30.60 5.45
C GLU A 112 -8.35 -29.24 5.67
N LEU A 113 -7.13 -29.09 5.12
CA LEU A 113 -6.45 -27.82 5.00
C LEU A 113 -6.56 -27.27 3.57
N GLY A 114 -6.63 -25.95 3.44
CA GLY A 114 -6.61 -25.27 2.16
C GLY A 114 -5.19 -25.07 1.59
N ALA A 115 -5.10 -24.39 0.45
CA ALA A 115 -3.82 -24.15 -0.24
C ALA A 115 -2.84 -23.28 0.58
N SER A 116 -3.34 -22.42 1.44
CA SER A 116 -2.55 -21.62 2.39
C SER A 116 -2.09 -22.40 3.63
N ARG A 117 -2.38 -23.70 3.71
CA ARG A 117 -2.17 -24.58 4.88
C ARG A 117 -2.99 -24.18 6.12
N ALA A 118 -3.94 -23.26 6.00
CA ALA A 118 -4.94 -22.94 7.01
C ALA A 118 -6.11 -23.93 6.92
N ILE A 119 -6.91 -24.02 7.99
CA ILE A 119 -8.07 -24.91 8.05
C ILE A 119 -9.07 -24.45 6.97
N ARG A 120 -9.46 -25.37 6.10
CA ARG A 120 -10.48 -25.12 5.09
C ARG A 120 -11.85 -25.06 5.74
N VAL A 121 -12.58 -23.99 5.48
CA VAL A 121 -13.94 -23.81 5.95
C VAL A 121 -14.86 -23.38 4.81
N ASN A 122 -16.14 -23.71 4.92
CA ASN A 122 -17.18 -23.19 4.04
C ASN A 122 -17.57 -21.75 4.47
N HIS A 123 -18.57 -21.16 3.80
CA HIS A 123 -19.03 -19.80 4.13
C HIS A 123 -19.79 -19.71 5.46
N ASN A 124 -20.11 -20.83 6.12
CA ASN A 124 -20.66 -20.90 7.47
C ASN A 124 -19.59 -21.13 8.54
N TYR A 125 -18.32 -21.22 8.13
CA TYR A 125 -17.17 -21.55 8.98
C TYR A 125 -17.17 -22.98 9.52
N GLN A 126 -17.95 -23.90 8.91
CA GLN A 126 -17.83 -25.33 9.15
C GLN A 126 -16.59 -25.87 8.43
N THR A 127 -15.88 -26.78 9.05
CA THR A 127 -14.75 -27.51 8.50
C THR A 127 -15.21 -28.65 7.57
N SER A 128 -14.33 -29.57 7.21
CA SER A 128 -14.70 -30.83 6.53
C SER A 128 -15.57 -31.75 7.37
N ASP A 129 -15.55 -31.57 8.69
CA ASP A 129 -16.49 -32.20 9.62
C ASP A 129 -17.63 -31.20 9.93
N PRO A 130 -18.90 -31.51 9.62
CA PRO A 130 -20.02 -30.59 9.81
C PRO A 130 -20.30 -30.22 11.28
N ASP A 131 -19.81 -30.97 12.23
CA ASP A 131 -19.99 -30.70 13.67
C ASP A 131 -18.85 -29.83 14.23
N ILE A 132 -17.81 -29.55 13.43
CA ILE A 132 -16.65 -28.77 13.83
C ILE A 132 -16.60 -27.43 13.05
N TYR A 133 -16.49 -26.34 13.80
CA TYR A 133 -16.31 -24.96 13.26
C TYR A 133 -14.92 -24.48 13.57
N ALA A 134 -14.38 -23.69 12.62
CA ALA A 134 -13.10 -23.01 12.80
C ALA A 134 -13.20 -21.55 12.35
N VAL A 135 -12.59 -20.64 13.14
CA VAL A 135 -12.60 -19.19 12.91
C VAL A 135 -11.25 -18.57 13.29
N GLY A 136 -11.01 -17.33 12.90
CA GLY A 136 -9.81 -16.58 13.27
C GLY A 136 -8.64 -16.81 12.33
N ASP A 137 -7.43 -16.63 12.83
CA ASP A 137 -6.21 -16.59 12.02
C ASP A 137 -5.80 -17.97 11.45
N ALA A 138 -6.37 -19.03 12.00
CA ALA A 138 -6.08 -20.40 11.57
C ALA A 138 -6.88 -20.88 10.36
N VAL A 139 -7.85 -20.09 9.85
CA VAL A 139 -8.74 -20.50 8.76
C VAL A 139 -8.41 -19.87 7.42
N GLU A 140 -8.76 -20.58 6.35
CA GLU A 140 -8.75 -20.06 4.99
C GLU A 140 -10.13 -19.51 4.64
N THR A 141 -10.18 -18.24 4.22
CA THR A 141 -11.43 -17.53 3.92
C THR A 141 -11.44 -16.94 2.51
N PHE A 142 -12.63 -16.63 2.00
CA PHE A 142 -12.80 -16.12 0.66
C PHE A 142 -12.42 -14.63 0.55
N SER A 143 -11.48 -14.30 -0.34
CA SER A 143 -11.18 -12.93 -0.74
C SER A 143 -12.21 -12.43 -1.74
N ARG A 144 -12.93 -11.38 -1.39
CA ARG A 144 -13.98 -10.83 -2.22
C ARG A 144 -13.45 -10.15 -3.48
N VAL A 145 -12.32 -9.47 -3.39
CA VAL A 145 -11.69 -8.78 -4.51
C VAL A 145 -10.98 -9.76 -5.42
N GLY A 146 -10.15 -10.63 -4.85
CA GLY A 146 -9.37 -11.63 -5.59
C GLY A 146 -10.17 -12.85 -6.04
N ARG A 147 -11.42 -13.02 -5.55
CA ARG A 147 -12.31 -14.15 -5.86
C ARG A 147 -11.64 -15.51 -5.63
N ALA A 148 -10.81 -15.60 -4.62
CA ALA A 148 -10.05 -16.79 -4.26
C ALA A 148 -9.99 -16.98 -2.75
N TYR A 149 -9.78 -18.21 -2.31
CA TYR A 149 -9.55 -18.50 -0.90
C TYR A 149 -8.10 -18.18 -0.51
N GLY A 150 -7.90 -17.71 0.71
CA GLY A 150 -6.60 -17.39 1.27
C GLY A 150 -6.67 -17.15 2.78
N SER A 151 -5.52 -17.06 3.41
CA SER A 151 -5.41 -16.71 4.82
C SER A 151 -5.23 -15.20 4.98
N PHE A 152 -5.98 -14.63 5.93
CA PHE A 152 -5.89 -13.21 6.26
C PHE A 152 -6.07 -13.04 7.78
N ALA A 153 -4.93 -13.07 8.48
CA ALA A 153 -4.86 -13.03 9.93
C ALA A 153 -5.07 -11.60 10.45
N GLN A 154 -6.30 -11.28 10.84
CA GLN A 154 -6.67 -9.99 11.45
C GLN A 154 -7.89 -10.09 12.35
N ALA A 155 -7.90 -9.31 13.44
CA ALA A 155 -8.96 -9.32 14.46
C ALA A 155 -10.35 -8.96 13.90
N GLY A 156 -10.45 -8.00 12.99
CA GLY A 156 -11.72 -7.58 12.41
C GLY A 156 -12.46 -8.71 11.67
N PRO A 157 -11.85 -9.40 10.71
CA PRO A 157 -12.37 -10.62 10.12
C PRO A 157 -12.69 -11.71 11.14
N ALA A 158 -11.78 -12.00 12.07
CA ALA A 158 -11.95 -13.03 13.08
C ALA A 158 -13.24 -12.84 13.91
N GLN A 159 -13.52 -11.62 14.35
CA GLN A 159 -14.75 -11.31 15.10
C GLN A 159 -16.02 -11.53 14.26
N ARG A 160 -16.01 -11.14 12.98
CA ARG A 160 -17.15 -11.37 12.08
C ARG A 160 -17.35 -12.87 11.79
N GLN A 161 -16.26 -13.62 11.69
CA GLN A 161 -16.27 -15.08 11.52
C GLN A 161 -16.91 -15.76 12.73
N ALA A 162 -16.47 -15.41 13.94
CA ALA A 162 -17.02 -15.95 15.19
C ALA A 162 -18.53 -15.69 15.30
N ARG A 163 -18.97 -14.46 14.96
CA ARG A 163 -20.40 -14.13 14.95
C ARG A 163 -21.17 -14.97 13.93
N ALA A 164 -20.67 -15.08 12.70
CA ALA A 164 -21.35 -15.85 11.65
C ALA A 164 -21.42 -17.34 11.97
N ALA A 165 -20.36 -17.92 12.57
CA ALA A 165 -20.39 -19.29 13.04
C ALA A 165 -21.45 -19.51 14.13
N ALA A 166 -21.51 -18.61 15.12
CA ALA A 166 -22.51 -18.67 16.19
C ALA A 166 -23.95 -18.53 15.65
N ASP A 167 -24.18 -17.58 14.72
CA ASP A 167 -25.49 -17.41 14.08
C ASP A 167 -25.91 -18.69 13.35
N HIS A 168 -24.99 -19.33 12.60
CA HIS A 168 -25.27 -20.59 11.91
C HIS A 168 -25.57 -21.73 12.88
N ILE A 169 -24.79 -21.92 13.97
CA ILE A 169 -25.01 -22.93 15.00
C ILE A 169 -26.41 -22.75 15.63
N CYS A 170 -26.84 -21.51 15.80
CA CYS A 170 -28.18 -21.22 16.36
C CYS A 170 -29.31 -21.21 15.32
N GLY A 171 -29.06 -21.62 14.09
CA GLY A 171 -30.06 -21.62 13.00
C GLY A 171 -30.49 -20.21 12.54
N MET A 172 -29.72 -19.18 12.88
CA MET A 172 -29.97 -17.81 12.45
C MET A 172 -29.35 -17.52 11.08
N TYR A 173 -29.99 -16.64 10.31
CA TYR A 173 -29.43 -16.17 9.04
C TYR A 173 -28.23 -15.27 9.24
N HIS A 174 -27.17 -15.50 8.47
CA HIS A 174 -26.04 -14.60 8.35
C HIS A 174 -25.63 -14.44 6.89
N ASN A 175 -24.98 -13.31 6.58
CA ASN A 175 -24.47 -13.01 5.24
C ASN A 175 -22.96 -12.84 5.30
N ASN A 176 -22.24 -13.93 5.07
CA ASN A 176 -20.78 -13.89 5.00
C ASN A 176 -20.33 -13.42 3.61
N LYS A 177 -19.65 -12.29 3.57
CA LYS A 177 -19.14 -11.70 2.33
C LYS A 177 -17.64 -11.94 2.11
N GLY A 178 -16.99 -12.68 3.00
CA GLY A 178 -15.54 -12.83 2.97
C GLY A 178 -14.79 -11.58 3.45
N TYR A 179 -13.53 -11.43 3.04
CA TYR A 179 -12.68 -10.30 3.42
C TYR A 179 -12.24 -9.47 2.20
N ILE A 180 -11.82 -8.23 2.45
CA ILE A 180 -11.30 -7.28 1.44
C ILE A 180 -9.85 -6.86 1.73
N ALA A 181 -9.25 -7.31 2.82
CA ALA A 181 -7.88 -7.00 3.25
C ALA A 181 -7.64 -5.51 3.50
N THR A 182 -8.33 -4.94 4.49
CA THR A 182 -8.15 -3.54 4.91
C THR A 182 -7.29 -3.46 6.14
N SER A 183 -6.25 -2.63 6.11
CA SER A 183 -5.29 -2.45 7.19
C SER A 183 -4.77 -1.02 7.23
N CYS A 184 -4.38 -0.56 8.42
CA CYS A 184 -3.71 0.72 8.60
C CYS A 184 -2.64 0.60 9.69
N LEU A 185 -1.69 1.54 9.66
CA LEU A 185 -0.68 1.72 10.71
C LEU A 185 -0.27 3.18 10.75
N ARG A 186 0.36 3.55 11.84
CA ARG A 186 1.10 4.80 11.96
C ARG A 186 2.60 4.49 12.00
N VAL A 187 3.39 5.30 11.30
CA VAL A 187 4.85 5.24 11.30
C VAL A 187 5.37 6.64 11.56
N PHE A 188 5.72 6.95 12.80
CA PHE A 188 6.04 8.28 13.29
C PHE A 188 4.96 9.31 12.95
N GLU A 189 5.23 10.19 11.97
CA GLU A 189 4.27 11.23 11.56
C GLU A 189 3.41 10.81 10.39
N GLN A 190 3.72 9.68 9.73
CA GLN A 190 2.95 9.17 8.60
C GLN A 190 1.84 8.22 9.08
N ASN A 191 0.64 8.46 8.59
CA ASN A 191 -0.43 7.47 8.59
C ASN A 191 -0.38 6.73 7.27
N ALA A 192 -0.52 5.43 7.29
CA ALA A 192 -0.54 4.59 6.10
C ALA A 192 -1.71 3.62 6.17
N ALA A 193 -2.46 3.48 5.10
CA ALA A 193 -3.60 2.57 5.04
C ALA A 193 -3.73 1.95 3.65
N VAL A 194 -4.26 0.73 3.61
CA VAL A 194 -4.41 -0.07 2.40
C VAL A 194 -5.69 -0.88 2.46
N THR A 195 -6.33 -1.08 1.32
CA THR A 195 -7.50 -1.96 1.19
C THR A 195 -7.50 -2.64 -0.18
N GLY A 196 -8.06 -3.84 -0.26
CA GLY A 196 -8.14 -4.61 -1.50
C GLY A 196 -6.81 -5.25 -1.89
N MET A 197 -6.56 -5.31 -3.19
CA MET A 197 -5.37 -5.93 -3.76
C MET A 197 -4.35 -4.87 -4.17
N ASN A 198 -3.07 -5.19 -4.01
CA ASN A 198 -1.97 -4.42 -4.58
C ASN A 198 -1.60 -4.93 -5.99
N GLU A 199 -0.71 -4.24 -6.70
CA GLU A 199 -0.29 -4.62 -8.05
C GLU A 199 0.33 -6.02 -8.12
N LYS A 200 1.14 -6.41 -7.12
CA LYS A 200 1.75 -7.76 -7.06
C LYS A 200 0.69 -8.84 -7.02
N ALA A 201 -0.35 -8.64 -6.20
CA ALA A 201 -1.47 -9.58 -6.07
C ALA A 201 -2.33 -9.64 -7.34
N LEU A 202 -2.60 -8.49 -7.97
CA LEU A 202 -3.35 -8.40 -9.23
C LEU A 202 -2.61 -9.10 -10.37
N LYS A 203 -1.31 -8.85 -10.52
CA LYS A 203 -0.44 -9.53 -11.50
C LYS A 203 -0.45 -11.04 -11.29
N LYS A 204 -0.29 -11.49 -10.04
CA LYS A 204 -0.32 -12.92 -9.70
C LYS A 204 -1.68 -13.58 -9.99
N ALA A 205 -2.77 -12.84 -9.79
CA ALA A 205 -4.14 -13.31 -10.07
C ALA A 205 -4.53 -13.23 -11.56
N GLY A 206 -3.71 -12.62 -12.42
CA GLY A 206 -4.01 -12.41 -13.83
C GLY A 206 -5.18 -11.45 -14.07
N ILE A 207 -5.47 -10.56 -13.12
CA ILE A 207 -6.56 -9.58 -13.23
C ILE A 207 -6.04 -8.37 -14.01
N PRO A 208 -6.64 -8.01 -15.17
CA PRO A 208 -6.24 -6.83 -15.91
C PRO A 208 -6.61 -5.57 -15.12
N TYR A 209 -5.63 -4.70 -14.89
CA TYR A 209 -5.81 -3.50 -14.07
C TYR A 209 -5.01 -2.33 -14.60
N ASP A 210 -5.40 -1.14 -14.17
CA ASP A 210 -4.59 0.07 -14.23
C ASP A 210 -4.62 0.79 -12.89
N ALA A 211 -3.81 1.85 -12.75
CA ALA A 211 -3.66 2.58 -11.52
C ALA A 211 -3.75 4.09 -11.76
N ALA A 212 -4.42 4.80 -10.86
CA ALA A 212 -4.37 6.26 -10.77
C ALA A 212 -3.60 6.65 -9.51
N PHE A 213 -2.51 7.39 -9.69
CA PHE A 213 -1.72 7.96 -8.60
C PHE A 213 -1.96 9.47 -8.53
N VAL A 214 -2.34 9.98 -7.35
CA VAL A 214 -2.55 11.40 -7.10
C VAL A 214 -1.84 11.82 -5.80
N LEU A 215 -1.39 13.07 -5.75
CA LEU A 215 -0.67 13.64 -4.60
C LEU A 215 -1.24 15.03 -4.26
N PRO A 216 -2.54 15.15 -3.94
CA PRO A 216 -3.12 16.41 -3.53
C PRO A 216 -2.85 16.72 -2.04
N PHE A 217 -3.25 17.91 -1.61
CA PHE A 217 -3.39 18.19 -0.18
C PHE A 217 -4.56 17.40 0.42
N ASP A 218 -4.42 16.98 1.67
CA ASP A 218 -5.45 16.26 2.45
C ASP A 218 -6.66 17.15 2.80
N LYS A 219 -6.46 18.47 2.83
CA LYS A 219 -7.46 19.52 3.09
C LYS A 219 -7.10 20.80 2.32
N VAL A 220 -7.88 21.86 2.51
CA VAL A 220 -7.62 23.14 1.84
C VAL A 220 -6.23 23.66 2.20
N SER A 221 -5.41 23.98 1.21
CA SER A 221 -3.96 24.25 1.36
C SER A 221 -3.62 25.50 2.20
N ILE A 222 -4.56 26.40 2.43
CA ILE A 222 -4.33 27.56 3.33
C ILE A 222 -4.38 27.17 4.82
N MET A 223 -4.86 25.96 5.15
CA MET A 223 -4.87 25.48 6.52
C MET A 223 -3.44 25.18 6.97
N PRO A 224 -3.02 25.61 8.20
CA PRO A 224 -1.61 25.49 8.61
C PRO A 224 -1.11 24.05 8.71
N ASP A 225 -2.01 23.11 8.92
CA ASP A 225 -1.76 21.66 9.06
C ASP A 225 -2.14 20.86 7.80
N ALA A 226 -2.24 21.53 6.65
CA ALA A 226 -2.46 20.87 5.37
C ALA A 226 -1.18 20.19 4.89
N HIS A 227 -1.27 18.89 4.56
CA HIS A 227 -0.16 18.09 4.07
C HIS A 227 -0.52 17.36 2.78
N TYR A 228 0.47 17.06 1.96
CA TYR A 228 0.27 16.18 0.81
C TYR A 228 -0.09 14.77 1.27
N MET A 229 -0.99 14.14 0.51
CA MET A 229 -1.40 12.76 0.67
C MET A 229 -1.12 11.98 -0.61
N ALA A 230 -0.20 11.03 -0.56
CA ALA A 230 -0.01 10.07 -1.64
C ALA A 230 -1.20 9.11 -1.62
N PHE A 231 -1.91 9.02 -2.73
CA PHE A 231 -3.06 8.14 -2.90
C PHE A 231 -2.97 7.40 -4.23
N LYS A 232 -3.02 6.08 -4.17
CA LYS A 232 -3.00 5.19 -5.32
C LYS A 232 -4.28 4.37 -5.35
N LEU A 233 -4.99 4.43 -6.47
CA LEU A 233 -6.24 3.70 -6.71
C LEU A 233 -6.02 2.68 -7.83
N LEU A 234 -6.35 1.43 -7.58
CA LEU A 234 -6.24 0.33 -8.53
C LEU A 234 -7.64 -0.06 -9.02
N PHE A 235 -7.81 -0.20 -10.32
CA PHE A 235 -9.10 -0.51 -10.93
C PHE A 235 -8.97 -1.50 -12.10
N GLU A 236 -10.01 -2.28 -12.33
CA GLU A 236 -10.07 -3.29 -13.38
C GLU A 236 -10.31 -2.64 -14.75
N VAL A 237 -9.61 -3.15 -15.75
CA VAL A 237 -9.81 -2.75 -17.15
C VAL A 237 -10.57 -3.86 -17.89
N PRO A 238 -11.59 -3.57 -18.65
CA PRO A 238 -12.14 -2.25 -19.01
C PRO A 238 -13.31 -1.77 -18.13
N THR A 239 -13.64 -2.47 -17.05
CA THR A 239 -14.88 -2.27 -16.29
C THR A 239 -14.87 -1.04 -15.38
N GLY A 240 -13.69 -0.56 -14.97
CA GLY A 240 -13.55 0.49 -13.97
C GLY A 240 -13.90 0.06 -12.55
N ARG A 241 -14.13 -1.25 -12.29
CA ARG A 241 -14.38 -1.77 -10.94
C ARG A 241 -13.18 -1.53 -10.05
N ILE A 242 -13.38 -1.01 -8.85
CA ILE A 242 -12.31 -0.76 -7.88
C ILE A 242 -11.75 -2.10 -7.38
N LEU A 243 -10.43 -2.22 -7.37
CA LEU A 243 -9.70 -3.43 -6.97
C LEU A 243 -8.90 -3.23 -5.68
N GLY A 244 -8.48 -2.01 -5.40
CA GLY A 244 -7.74 -1.68 -4.19
C GLY A 244 -7.31 -0.23 -4.14
N ALA A 245 -6.85 0.19 -2.97
CA ALA A 245 -6.27 1.52 -2.80
C ALA A 245 -5.24 1.51 -1.68
N GLN A 246 -4.31 2.47 -1.78
CA GLN A 246 -3.23 2.70 -0.81
C GLN A 246 -3.12 4.19 -0.59
N ALA A 247 -2.94 4.60 0.65
CA ALA A 247 -2.76 6.00 0.98
C ALA A 247 -1.72 6.19 2.08
N ILE A 248 -0.87 7.22 1.94
CA ILE A 248 0.16 7.58 2.93
C ILE A 248 0.23 9.10 3.04
N GLY A 249 0.25 9.61 4.27
CA GLY A 249 0.36 11.03 4.55
C GLY A 249 0.21 11.34 6.02
N ARG A 250 0.42 12.60 6.40
CA ARG A 250 0.28 13.04 7.80
C ARG A 250 -1.16 13.27 8.22
N GLY A 251 -2.05 13.52 7.27
CA GLY A 251 -3.46 13.80 7.52
C GLY A 251 -4.31 12.56 7.72
N ASP A 252 -5.62 12.72 7.53
CA ASP A 252 -6.63 11.67 7.73
C ASP A 252 -6.69 10.71 6.52
N VAL A 253 -5.69 9.85 6.45
CA VAL A 253 -5.52 8.81 5.42
C VAL A 253 -6.56 7.70 5.58
N VAL A 254 -6.79 7.27 6.83
CA VAL A 254 -7.61 6.09 7.14
C VAL A 254 -9.03 6.26 6.65
N ARG A 255 -9.64 7.43 6.89
CA ARG A 255 -11.00 7.75 6.40
C ARG A 255 -11.13 7.55 4.89
N ARG A 256 -10.12 7.94 4.10
CA ARG A 256 -10.14 7.79 2.64
C ARG A 256 -10.10 6.34 2.23
N ILE A 257 -9.32 5.54 2.92
CA ILE A 257 -9.27 4.09 2.66
C ILE A 257 -10.55 3.39 3.13
N ASP A 258 -11.20 3.83 4.20
CA ASP A 258 -12.49 3.29 4.64
C ASP A 258 -13.60 3.53 3.60
N VAL A 259 -13.59 4.67 2.90
CA VAL A 259 -14.49 4.93 1.77
C VAL A 259 -14.29 3.89 0.66
N ILE A 260 -13.04 3.63 0.29
CA ILE A 260 -12.73 2.60 -0.73
C ILE A 260 -13.09 1.20 -0.25
N ALA A 261 -12.86 0.89 1.03
CA ALA A 261 -13.25 -0.40 1.62
C ALA A 261 -14.77 -0.63 1.55
N ALA A 262 -15.57 0.43 1.79
CA ALA A 262 -17.02 0.37 1.64
C ALA A 262 -17.41 0.10 0.17
N LEU A 263 -16.80 0.78 -0.80
CA LEU A 263 -17.04 0.56 -2.22
C LEU A 263 -16.62 -0.83 -2.69
N LEU A 264 -15.46 -1.33 -2.26
CA LEU A 264 -15.05 -2.72 -2.52
C LEU A 264 -16.09 -3.73 -2.02
N THR A 265 -16.67 -3.46 -0.86
CA THR A 265 -17.76 -4.29 -0.30
C THR A 265 -19.03 -4.26 -1.16
N MET A 266 -19.25 -3.23 -1.94
CA MET A 266 -20.40 -3.07 -2.85
C MET A 266 -20.07 -3.39 -4.32
N ASN A 267 -18.83 -3.79 -4.63
CA ASN A 267 -18.30 -3.91 -6.00
C ASN A 267 -18.39 -2.59 -6.78
N GLY A 268 -18.15 -1.47 -6.11
CA GLY A 268 -18.21 -0.14 -6.70
C GLY A 268 -17.16 0.10 -7.78
N THR A 269 -17.45 1.09 -8.62
CA THR A 269 -16.65 1.46 -9.78
C THR A 269 -16.04 2.85 -9.62
N LEU A 270 -15.19 3.24 -10.58
CA LEU A 270 -14.68 4.61 -10.68
C LEU A 270 -15.80 5.65 -10.84
N ASP A 271 -16.86 5.31 -11.58
CA ASP A 271 -18.01 6.20 -11.76
C ASP A 271 -18.78 6.40 -10.45
N ASP A 272 -18.97 5.34 -9.66
CA ASP A 272 -19.58 5.46 -8.33
C ASP A 272 -18.75 6.36 -7.42
N LEU A 273 -17.42 6.16 -7.40
CA LEU A 273 -16.50 6.93 -6.55
C LEU A 273 -16.42 8.41 -6.98
N LYS A 274 -16.48 8.69 -8.27
CA LYS A 274 -16.47 10.05 -8.81
C LYS A 274 -17.68 10.87 -8.30
N GLU A 275 -18.85 10.25 -8.26
CA GLU A 275 -20.12 10.88 -7.86
C GLU A 275 -20.38 10.86 -6.35
N MET A 276 -19.49 10.20 -5.58
CA MET A 276 -19.69 10.06 -4.14
C MET A 276 -19.60 11.41 -3.44
N GLU A 277 -20.68 11.80 -2.75
CA GLU A 277 -20.73 12.97 -1.91
C GLU A 277 -20.12 12.66 -0.53
N LEU A 278 -19.04 13.36 -0.18
CA LEU A 278 -18.32 13.17 1.06
C LEU A 278 -18.40 14.42 1.95
N CYS A 279 -18.32 14.21 3.25
CA CYS A 279 -18.31 15.31 4.21
C CYS A 279 -17.17 16.28 3.92
N TYR A 280 -17.52 17.57 3.76
CA TYR A 280 -16.57 18.62 3.43
C TYR A 280 -16.70 19.82 4.38
N SER A 281 -15.54 20.27 4.84
CA SER A 281 -15.29 21.62 5.34
C SER A 281 -13.78 21.86 5.20
N PRO A 282 -13.31 23.10 5.08
CA PRO A 282 -11.89 23.43 4.84
C PRO A 282 -10.91 22.77 5.81
N VAL A 283 -11.30 22.52 7.04
CA VAL A 283 -10.46 21.88 8.08
C VAL A 283 -10.40 20.35 7.96
N TYR A 284 -11.30 19.73 7.20
CA TYR A 284 -11.38 18.26 7.06
C TYR A 284 -11.02 17.74 5.68
N GLY A 285 -11.12 18.56 4.64
CA GLY A 285 -10.88 18.10 3.27
C GLY A 285 -10.94 19.23 2.26
N THR A 286 -11.01 18.86 1.01
CA THR A 286 -11.29 19.75 -0.13
C THR A 286 -12.68 19.42 -0.69
N ALA A 287 -13.34 20.36 -1.36
CA ALA A 287 -14.67 20.17 -1.95
C ALA A 287 -14.70 18.99 -2.94
N LYS A 288 -13.59 18.74 -3.63
CA LYS A 288 -13.31 17.52 -4.37
C LYS A 288 -12.30 16.72 -3.55
N ASP A 289 -12.75 15.72 -2.83
CA ASP A 289 -11.87 14.92 -1.96
C ASP A 289 -10.82 14.15 -2.76
N VAL A 290 -9.76 13.71 -2.10
CA VAL A 290 -8.66 12.92 -2.68
C VAL A 290 -9.19 11.71 -3.45
N VAL A 291 -10.19 11.02 -2.91
CA VAL A 291 -10.77 9.82 -3.55
C VAL A 291 -11.54 10.16 -4.82
N ASN A 292 -12.30 11.29 -4.85
CA ASN A 292 -12.96 11.76 -6.07
C ASN A 292 -11.92 12.17 -7.13
N MET A 293 -10.82 12.83 -6.73
CA MET A 293 -9.74 13.17 -7.64
C MET A 293 -9.12 11.94 -8.27
N ALA A 294 -8.83 10.91 -7.46
CA ALA A 294 -8.28 9.64 -7.94
C ALA A 294 -9.24 8.94 -8.93
N ALA A 295 -10.55 8.95 -8.65
CA ALA A 295 -11.56 8.41 -9.55
C ALA A 295 -11.60 9.14 -10.90
N LEU A 296 -11.57 10.47 -10.89
CA LEU A 296 -11.55 11.29 -12.12
C LEU A 296 -10.31 11.03 -12.98
N VAL A 297 -9.13 10.95 -12.33
CA VAL A 297 -7.89 10.57 -13.02
C VAL A 297 -7.98 9.15 -13.57
N GLY A 298 -8.49 8.20 -12.76
CA GLY A 298 -8.71 6.81 -13.17
C GLY A 298 -9.64 6.69 -14.39
N LEU A 299 -10.73 7.44 -14.43
CA LEU A 299 -11.63 7.49 -15.58
C LEU A 299 -10.95 8.05 -16.85
N ASN A 300 -10.12 9.09 -16.70
CA ASN A 300 -9.39 9.61 -17.85
C ASN A 300 -8.35 8.62 -18.37
N ILE A 301 -7.72 7.82 -17.49
CA ILE A 301 -6.85 6.71 -17.86
C ILE A 301 -7.66 5.60 -18.56
N LEU A 302 -8.76 5.16 -17.94
CA LEU A 302 -9.64 4.09 -18.44
C LEU A 302 -10.17 4.39 -19.85
N TYR A 303 -10.54 5.65 -20.11
CA TYR A 303 -11.01 6.10 -21.42
C TYR A 303 -9.88 6.50 -22.39
N GLY A 304 -8.61 6.27 -22.03
CA GLY A 304 -7.45 6.56 -22.88
C GLY A 304 -7.20 8.06 -23.15
N ARG A 305 -7.78 8.96 -22.35
CA ARG A 305 -7.61 10.42 -22.48
C ARG A 305 -6.25 10.87 -21.93
N VAL A 306 -5.73 10.15 -20.93
CA VAL A 306 -4.47 10.40 -20.24
C VAL A 306 -3.74 9.08 -20.04
N ARG A 307 -2.41 9.10 -20.05
CA ARG A 307 -1.56 7.97 -19.63
C ARG A 307 -0.62 8.44 -18.54
N GLN A 308 -0.42 7.63 -17.52
CA GLN A 308 0.57 7.86 -16.47
C GLN A 308 1.76 6.93 -16.69
N VAL A 309 2.96 7.48 -16.56
CA VAL A 309 4.21 6.72 -16.49
C VAL A 309 4.43 6.32 -15.04
N ARG A 310 4.79 5.07 -14.82
CA ARG A 310 5.15 4.58 -13.49
C ARG A 310 6.56 5.00 -13.13
N ILE A 311 6.83 5.18 -11.84
CA ILE A 311 8.14 5.69 -11.39
C ILE A 311 9.30 4.78 -11.81
N GLU A 312 9.07 3.46 -11.89
CA GLU A 312 10.07 2.48 -12.32
C GLU A 312 10.49 2.66 -13.79
N GLU A 313 9.61 3.23 -14.62
CA GLU A 313 9.86 3.45 -16.06
C GLU A 313 10.66 4.72 -16.34
N VAL A 314 10.67 5.68 -15.39
CA VAL A 314 11.27 7.02 -15.59
C VAL A 314 12.76 6.92 -15.92
N ARG A 315 13.51 6.05 -15.25
CA ARG A 315 14.94 5.87 -15.53
C ARG A 315 15.16 5.41 -16.97
N GLY A 316 14.42 4.42 -17.44
CA GLY A 316 14.51 3.92 -18.82
C GLY A 316 14.18 5.00 -19.86
N LEU A 317 13.18 5.85 -19.58
CA LEU A 317 12.85 6.99 -20.45
C LEU A 317 13.99 8.01 -20.53
N VAL A 318 14.62 8.35 -19.40
CA VAL A 318 15.77 9.27 -19.37
C VAL A 318 16.97 8.67 -20.11
N GLU A 319 17.28 7.39 -19.88
CA GLU A 319 18.43 6.68 -20.49
C GLU A 319 18.23 6.45 -22.00
N SER A 320 16.99 6.29 -22.47
CA SER A 320 16.67 6.15 -23.90
C SER A 320 16.61 7.50 -24.64
N GLY A 321 16.76 8.63 -23.95
CA GLY A 321 16.67 9.96 -24.55
C GLY A 321 15.25 10.36 -24.95
N ALA A 322 14.23 9.86 -24.26
CA ALA A 322 12.84 10.23 -24.50
C ALA A 322 12.63 11.74 -24.33
N CYS A 323 11.68 12.31 -25.08
CA CYS A 323 11.32 13.71 -24.95
C CYS A 323 10.57 13.96 -23.63
N ILE A 324 11.26 14.53 -22.65
CA ILE A 324 10.72 14.84 -21.33
C ILE A 324 10.57 16.35 -21.18
N VAL A 325 9.37 16.80 -20.82
CA VAL A 325 9.08 18.22 -20.59
C VAL A 325 8.77 18.44 -19.12
N ASP A 326 9.55 19.28 -18.47
CA ASP A 326 9.32 19.72 -17.09
C ASP A 326 8.46 20.98 -17.10
N VAL A 327 7.26 20.90 -16.53
CA VAL A 327 6.31 22.01 -16.50
C VAL A 327 6.37 22.82 -15.20
N ARG A 328 7.43 22.64 -14.41
CA ARG A 328 7.69 23.47 -13.22
C ARG A 328 8.18 24.86 -13.61
N GLU A 329 8.16 25.78 -12.65
CA GLU A 329 8.71 27.10 -12.85
C GLU A 329 10.24 27.04 -13.02
N PRO A 330 10.87 28.02 -13.70
CA PRO A 330 12.31 28.01 -14.01
C PRO A 330 13.20 27.79 -12.78
N GLU A 331 12.89 28.42 -11.67
CA GLU A 331 13.67 28.30 -10.43
C GLU A 331 13.64 26.87 -9.85
N GLU A 332 12.51 26.17 -10.00
CA GLU A 332 12.40 24.77 -9.61
C GLU A 332 13.21 23.86 -10.54
N PHE A 333 13.22 24.18 -11.84
CA PHE A 333 14.01 23.45 -12.84
C PHE A 333 15.51 23.63 -12.61
N GLU A 334 15.96 24.86 -12.38
CA GLU A 334 17.37 25.19 -12.10
C GLU A 334 17.89 24.54 -10.81
N SER A 335 17.03 24.39 -9.80
CA SER A 335 17.40 23.72 -8.54
C SER A 335 17.68 22.21 -8.68
N GLY A 336 17.25 21.60 -9.81
CA GLY A 336 17.45 20.21 -10.15
C GLY A 336 16.32 19.66 -11.03
N HIS A 337 16.68 18.94 -12.08
CA HIS A 337 15.73 18.40 -13.06
C HIS A 337 16.19 17.04 -13.60
N LEU A 338 15.31 16.34 -14.29
CA LEU A 338 15.65 15.09 -14.98
C LEU A 338 16.62 15.40 -16.13
N LYS A 339 17.65 14.59 -16.27
CA LYS A 339 18.65 14.75 -17.34
C LYS A 339 17.94 14.80 -18.70
N ASN A 340 18.34 15.74 -19.55
CA ASN A 340 17.78 16.02 -20.88
C ASN A 340 16.32 16.51 -20.89
N ALA A 341 15.71 16.82 -19.75
CA ALA A 341 14.39 17.45 -19.74
C ALA A 341 14.44 18.89 -20.27
N VAL A 342 13.39 19.28 -20.99
CA VAL A 342 13.19 20.65 -21.48
C VAL A 342 12.20 21.36 -20.56
N ASN A 343 12.51 22.57 -20.13
CA ASN A 343 11.61 23.35 -19.28
C ASN A 343 10.61 24.18 -20.11
N VAL A 344 9.34 23.84 -19.97
CA VAL A 344 8.22 24.63 -20.51
C VAL A 344 7.21 24.84 -19.36
N PRO A 345 7.36 25.91 -18.56
CA PRO A 345 6.53 26.14 -17.38
C PRO A 345 5.05 26.15 -17.69
N LEU A 346 4.22 25.60 -16.77
CA LEU A 346 2.77 25.56 -16.95
C LEU A 346 2.19 26.97 -17.20
N THR A 347 2.72 27.99 -16.53
CA THR A 347 2.33 29.40 -16.71
C THR A 347 2.54 29.93 -18.13
N GLN A 348 3.48 29.36 -18.87
CA GLN A 348 3.81 29.71 -20.25
C GLN A 348 3.43 28.63 -21.27
N PHE A 349 2.85 27.51 -20.80
CA PHE A 349 2.72 26.31 -21.61
C PHE A 349 1.95 26.53 -22.92
N ARG A 350 0.81 27.23 -22.88
CA ARG A 350 0.03 27.53 -24.09
C ARG A 350 0.78 28.37 -25.14
N ALA A 351 1.57 29.32 -24.68
CA ALA A 351 2.36 30.17 -25.58
C ALA A 351 3.54 29.41 -26.20
N ARG A 352 4.10 28.46 -25.49
CA ARG A 352 5.31 27.71 -25.85
C ARG A 352 5.03 26.27 -26.33
N MET A 353 3.78 25.84 -26.45
CA MET A 353 3.42 24.53 -26.99
C MET A 353 4.05 24.19 -28.34
N HIS A 354 4.35 25.20 -29.14
CA HIS A 354 4.99 25.05 -30.46
C HIS A 354 6.44 24.55 -30.38
N GLU A 355 7.09 24.64 -29.20
CA GLU A 355 8.43 24.12 -28.94
C GLU A 355 8.43 22.62 -28.71
N ILE A 356 7.25 22.03 -28.45
CA ILE A 356 7.09 20.60 -28.13
C ILE A 356 6.91 19.80 -29.43
N PRO A 357 7.72 18.78 -29.70
CA PRO A 357 7.60 17.95 -30.89
C PRO A 357 6.24 17.22 -30.93
N LYS A 358 5.67 17.08 -32.15
CA LYS A 358 4.37 16.42 -32.38
C LYS A 358 4.47 15.01 -32.95
N ASP A 359 5.66 14.62 -33.36
CA ASP A 359 5.97 13.38 -34.09
C ASP A 359 6.60 12.30 -33.22
N VAL A 360 6.84 12.58 -31.96
CA VAL A 360 7.37 11.65 -30.98
C VAL A 360 6.53 11.65 -29.69
N PRO A 361 6.55 10.57 -28.91
CA PRO A 361 5.94 10.55 -27.58
C PRO A 361 6.61 11.59 -26.66
N VAL A 362 5.79 12.39 -25.98
CA VAL A 362 6.23 13.42 -25.05
C VAL A 362 5.76 13.08 -23.64
N TYR A 363 6.68 13.17 -22.68
CA TYR A 363 6.44 12.86 -21.28
C TYR A 363 6.49 14.11 -20.44
N LEU A 364 5.36 14.49 -19.84
CA LEU A 364 5.26 15.67 -19.00
C LEU A 364 5.46 15.32 -17.53
N HIS A 365 6.30 16.08 -16.83
CA HIS A 365 6.41 15.91 -15.38
C HIS A 365 6.41 17.24 -14.62
N CYS A 366 6.08 17.16 -13.35
CA CYS A 366 6.25 18.24 -12.38
C CYS A 366 6.60 17.64 -11.01
N ARG A 367 6.41 18.39 -9.94
CA ARG A 367 6.72 17.90 -8.59
C ARG A 367 5.74 16.83 -8.06
N THR A 368 4.42 17.00 -8.30
CA THR A 368 3.35 16.18 -7.71
C THR A 368 2.48 15.45 -8.74
N GLY A 369 2.73 15.65 -10.04
CA GLY A 369 1.89 15.15 -11.12
C GLY A 369 0.73 16.08 -11.50
N GLN A 370 0.29 17.00 -10.65
CA GLN A 370 -0.89 17.83 -10.89
C GLN A 370 -0.70 18.85 -12.05
N ARG A 371 0.42 19.59 -12.04
CA ARG A 371 0.71 20.56 -13.11
C ARG A 371 0.92 19.89 -14.46
N SER A 372 1.63 18.76 -14.49
CA SER A 372 1.81 17.98 -15.72
C SER A 372 0.49 17.40 -16.22
N TYR A 373 -0.39 16.97 -15.33
CA TYR A 373 -1.75 16.53 -15.69
C TYR A 373 -2.56 17.67 -16.32
N TYR A 374 -2.51 18.89 -15.77
CA TYR A 374 -3.18 20.05 -16.36
C TYR A 374 -2.60 20.47 -17.70
N ALA A 375 -1.30 20.31 -17.89
CA ALA A 375 -0.66 20.59 -19.18
C ALA A 375 -1.04 19.55 -20.25
N LEU A 376 -1.40 18.33 -19.85
CA LEU A 376 -1.81 17.25 -20.75
C LEU A 376 -3.28 17.39 -21.17
N CYS A 377 -4.16 17.88 -20.29
CA CYS A 377 -5.60 18.08 -20.55
C CYS A 377 -5.87 19.45 -21.19
#